data_b73a2323c7f177126f211e3e4cff0e3c
#
_entry.id   b73a2323c7f177126f211e3e4cff0e3c
#
_cell.length_a   1.000
_cell.length_b   1.000
_cell.length_c   1.000
_cell.angle_alpha   90.00
_cell.angle_beta   90.00
_cell.angle_gamma   90.00
#
_symmetry.space_group_name_H-M   'P 1'
#
loop_
_entity.id
_entity.type
_entity.pdbx_description
1 polymer ?
#
loop_
_entity_poly.entity_id
_entity_poly.type
_entity_poly.pdbx_seq_one_letter_code
_entity_poly.pdbx_strand_id
1 'polypeptide(L)'
;GSHWSDPQITLHCDQNTGWEDNNNRNCVVRIGDAWHMWYTGQARGYSFIGYAKSDDGLHFMRVIDEPVLISERLWEGMSVMNPCVLYEDGIFKMWYAAGETYEPNVLAYAESHDGIHWEKSRINPIFVRETSNDYEQNRVGGCQVLHVEGLGYLMFYIGYGDINTACICAALSPDGKTQWKRCKKNPLVVPDIGMWDEHSCYKPSAL
;
A
#
# COMPACT_ATOMS: atom_id res chain seq x y z
N GLY A 1 8.04 -18.68 11.14
CA GLY A 1 7.19 -17.88 12.01
C GLY A 1 6.96 -18.41 13.42
N SER A 2 7.71 -19.42 13.93
CA SER A 2 7.54 -19.93 15.31
C SER A 2 8.44 -19.25 16.35
N HIS A 3 9.50 -18.59 15.89
CA HIS A 3 10.43 -17.84 16.75
C HIS A 3 10.71 -16.47 16.12
N TRP A 4 10.60 -15.43 16.93
CA TRP A 4 10.85 -14.04 16.54
C TRP A 4 11.91 -13.46 17.45
N SER A 5 12.80 -12.63 16.90
CA SER A 5 13.69 -11.77 17.70
C SER A 5 12.88 -10.68 18.41
N ASP A 6 13.49 -10.02 19.36
CA ASP A 6 12.90 -8.82 19.95
C ASP A 6 12.67 -7.77 18.86
N PRO A 7 11.56 -7.00 18.92
CA PRO A 7 11.25 -5.97 17.94
C PRO A 7 12.29 -4.85 18.00
N GLN A 8 12.70 -4.37 16.82
CA GLN A 8 13.63 -3.24 16.68
C GLN A 8 12.99 -2.18 15.78
N ILE A 9 13.26 -0.91 16.10
CA ILE A 9 12.85 0.20 15.24
C ILE A 9 13.87 0.32 14.11
N THR A 10 13.42 0.13 12.88
CA THR A 10 14.26 0.18 11.68
C THR A 10 14.35 1.56 11.05
N LEU A 11 13.35 2.42 11.28
CA LEU A 11 13.31 3.82 10.86
C LEU A 11 12.48 4.63 11.87
N HIS A 12 13.09 5.63 12.49
CA HIS A 12 12.37 6.58 13.34
C HIS A 12 11.65 7.62 12.47
N CYS A 13 10.47 8.08 12.91
CA CYS A 13 9.85 9.27 12.34
C CYS A 13 10.70 10.52 12.66
N ASP A 14 10.64 11.52 11.80
CA ASP A 14 11.31 12.81 12.01
C ASP A 14 10.28 13.94 11.93
N GLN A 15 9.88 14.44 13.11
CA GLN A 15 8.90 15.51 13.22
C GLN A 15 9.38 16.84 12.62
N ASN A 16 10.70 17.01 12.42
CA ASN A 16 11.26 18.22 11.81
C ASN A 16 10.93 18.33 10.32
N THR A 17 10.63 17.22 9.65
CA THR A 17 10.21 17.21 8.25
C THR A 17 8.82 17.85 8.05
N GLY A 18 7.98 17.83 9.09
CA GLY A 18 6.63 18.42 9.10
C GLY A 18 5.57 17.58 8.38
N TRP A 19 5.90 16.37 7.88
CA TRP A 19 4.96 15.47 7.21
C TRP A 19 4.95 14.04 7.77
N GLU A 20 5.82 13.71 8.73
CA GLU A 20 5.92 12.36 9.30
C GLU A 20 6.02 12.36 10.83
N ASP A 21 4.98 12.85 11.50
CA ASP A 21 4.82 12.68 12.96
C ASP A 21 4.70 11.18 13.33
N ASN A 22 4.19 10.37 12.41
CA ASN A 22 4.11 8.91 12.47
C ASN A 22 4.55 8.29 11.15
N ASN A 23 5.22 7.12 11.24
CA ASN A 23 5.54 6.27 10.09
C ASN A 23 4.80 4.95 10.19
N ASN A 24 4.21 4.49 9.09
CA ASN A 24 3.55 3.20 9.04
C ASN A 24 3.51 2.62 7.61
N ARG A 25 3.02 1.39 7.49
CA ARG A 25 2.69 0.73 6.22
C ARG A 25 3.78 0.86 5.18
N ASN A 26 4.90 0.23 5.44
CA ASN A 26 6.03 0.18 4.52
C ASN A 26 5.89 -0.96 3.50
N CYS A 27 6.63 -0.82 2.41
CA CYS A 27 6.97 -1.87 1.47
C CYS A 27 8.48 -1.89 1.29
N VAL A 28 9.10 -3.06 1.42
CA VAL A 28 10.55 -3.23 1.29
C VAL A 28 10.86 -4.13 0.11
N VAL A 29 11.77 -3.68 -0.75
CA VAL A 29 12.24 -4.43 -1.92
C VAL A 29 13.77 -4.53 -1.86
N ARG A 30 14.31 -5.72 -2.02
CA ARG A 30 15.76 -5.92 -2.13
C ARG A 30 16.18 -5.91 -3.59
N ILE A 31 17.18 -5.09 -3.93
CA ILE A 31 17.75 -4.99 -5.28
C ILE A 31 19.27 -5.08 -5.16
N GLY A 32 19.84 -6.17 -5.66
CA GLY A 32 21.25 -6.47 -5.41
C GLY A 32 21.53 -6.60 -3.91
N ASP A 33 22.46 -5.80 -3.42
CA ASP A 33 22.84 -5.81 -2.01
C ASP A 33 22.11 -4.73 -1.17
N ALA A 34 21.31 -3.88 -1.80
CA ALA A 34 20.60 -2.80 -1.13
C ALA A 34 19.13 -3.13 -0.87
N TRP A 35 18.62 -2.62 0.25
CA TRP A 35 17.21 -2.69 0.63
C TRP A 35 16.58 -1.31 0.44
N HIS A 36 15.45 -1.29 -0.26
CA HIS A 36 14.70 -0.09 -0.58
C HIS A 36 13.36 -0.13 0.15
N MET A 37 13.03 0.90 0.90
CA MET A 37 11.79 0.98 1.66
C MET A 37 11.01 2.23 1.29
N TRP A 38 9.77 2.04 0.84
CA TRP A 38 8.78 3.11 0.76
C TRP A 38 7.82 2.96 1.93
N TYR A 39 7.52 4.07 2.58
CA TYR A 39 6.71 4.08 3.80
C TYR A 39 5.71 5.23 3.79
N THR A 40 4.65 5.11 4.57
CA THR A 40 3.68 6.18 4.77
C THR A 40 4.09 7.04 5.96
N GLY A 41 4.37 8.31 5.73
CA GLY A 41 4.47 9.33 6.76
C GLY A 41 3.14 10.04 6.95
N GLN A 42 2.76 10.35 8.19
CA GLN A 42 1.50 10.98 8.52
C GLN A 42 1.71 12.15 9.46
N ALA A 43 1.18 13.32 9.11
CA ALA A 43 1.14 14.50 9.95
C ALA A 43 -0.02 15.42 9.56
N ARG A 44 -0.62 16.11 10.52
CA ARG A 44 -1.58 17.22 10.31
C ARG A 44 -2.77 16.88 9.40
N GLY A 45 -3.22 15.65 9.40
CA GLY A 45 -4.32 15.18 8.55
C GLY A 45 -3.92 14.72 7.14
N TYR A 46 -2.63 14.78 6.79
CA TYR A 46 -2.08 14.32 5.52
C TYR A 46 -1.32 13.01 5.67
N SER A 47 -1.31 12.23 4.60
CA SER A 47 -0.38 11.10 4.46
C SER A 47 0.36 11.22 3.14
N PHE A 48 1.67 11.03 3.18
CA PHE A 48 2.54 11.04 2.01
C PHE A 48 3.48 9.84 2.03
N ILE A 49 4.12 9.53 0.91
CA ILE A 49 5.03 8.40 0.82
C ILE A 49 6.47 8.90 0.83
N GLY A 50 7.25 8.38 1.78
CA GLY A 50 8.69 8.61 1.89
C GLY A 50 9.51 7.45 1.36
N TYR A 51 10.84 7.66 1.26
CA TYR A 51 11.77 6.68 0.75
C TYR A 51 13.05 6.61 1.59
N ALA A 52 13.41 5.39 1.97
CA ALA A 52 14.61 5.09 2.73
C ALA A 52 15.37 3.89 2.13
N LYS A 53 16.66 3.80 2.40
CA LYS A 53 17.54 2.69 2.01
C LYS A 53 18.28 2.12 3.19
N SER A 54 18.68 0.84 3.06
CA SER A 54 19.54 0.14 4.01
C SER A 54 20.44 -0.84 3.26
N ASP A 55 21.65 -1.02 3.79
CA ASP A 55 22.60 -2.03 3.31
C ASP A 55 22.44 -3.37 4.04
N ASP A 56 21.82 -3.39 5.23
CA ASP A 56 21.67 -4.58 6.06
C ASP A 56 20.21 -5.04 6.25
N GLY A 57 19.23 -4.23 5.80
CA GLY A 57 17.80 -4.49 5.96
C GLY A 57 17.25 -4.20 7.36
N LEU A 58 18.08 -3.67 8.27
CA LEU A 58 17.71 -3.34 9.65
C LEU A 58 17.80 -1.85 9.94
N HIS A 59 18.83 -1.18 9.43
CA HIS A 59 19.07 0.24 9.65
C HIS A 59 18.77 1.02 8.38
N PHE A 60 17.58 1.61 8.32
CA PHE A 60 17.17 2.41 7.18
C PHE A 60 17.47 3.89 7.39
N MET A 61 17.96 4.54 6.34
CA MET A 61 18.22 5.97 6.28
C MET A 61 17.40 6.61 5.16
N ARG A 62 16.80 7.76 5.44
CA ARG A 62 16.10 8.55 4.41
C ARG A 62 17.05 8.89 3.28
N VAL A 63 16.59 8.74 2.05
CA VAL A 63 17.35 9.15 0.86
C VAL A 63 17.19 10.65 0.63
N ILE A 64 16.00 11.16 0.92
CA ILE A 64 15.65 12.58 0.93
C ILE A 64 14.70 12.85 2.10
N ASP A 65 14.62 14.09 2.56
CA ASP A 65 13.77 14.47 3.69
C ASP A 65 12.33 14.80 3.24
N GLU A 66 12.14 15.13 1.96
CA GLU A 66 10.83 15.37 1.37
C GLU A 66 10.14 14.05 0.99
N PRO A 67 8.80 14.02 0.96
CA PRO A 67 8.08 12.86 0.45
C PRO A 67 8.30 12.67 -1.05
N VAL A 68 8.42 11.41 -1.49
CA VAL A 68 8.58 11.05 -2.91
C VAL A 68 7.26 11.00 -3.66
N LEU A 69 6.14 10.87 -2.96
CA LEU A 69 4.80 10.93 -3.54
C LEU A 69 3.85 11.68 -2.59
N ILE A 70 3.19 12.70 -3.13
CA ILE A 70 2.22 13.55 -2.42
C ILE A 70 0.87 13.53 -3.13
N SER A 71 -0.18 13.99 -2.46
CA SER A 71 -1.50 14.20 -3.06
C SER A 71 -1.46 15.43 -3.99
N GLU A 72 -1.84 15.26 -5.25
CA GLU A 72 -1.82 16.31 -6.27
C GLU A 72 -3.13 16.40 -7.06
N ARG A 73 -3.92 15.32 -7.04
CA ARG A 73 -5.17 15.24 -7.80
C ARG A 73 -6.36 15.26 -6.87
N LEU A 74 -7.48 15.86 -7.28
CA LEU A 74 -8.68 16.02 -6.44
C LEU A 74 -9.18 14.69 -5.84
N TRP A 75 -9.12 13.59 -6.59
CA TRP A 75 -9.56 12.28 -6.12
C TRP A 75 -8.59 11.62 -5.12
N GLU A 76 -7.37 12.10 -4.99
CA GLU A 76 -6.41 11.65 -3.98
C GLU A 76 -6.74 12.22 -2.60
N GLY A 77 -7.60 13.22 -2.54
CA GLY A 77 -7.96 13.88 -1.29
C GLY A 77 -6.76 14.48 -0.58
N MET A 78 -6.61 14.19 0.70
CA MET A 78 -5.52 14.70 1.53
C MET A 78 -4.38 13.68 1.69
N SER A 79 -4.51 12.47 1.15
CA SER A 79 -3.60 11.39 1.50
C SER A 79 -3.30 10.46 0.33
N VAL A 80 -2.00 10.19 0.15
CA VAL A 80 -1.47 9.04 -0.60
C VAL A 80 -0.69 8.18 0.39
N MET A 81 -0.96 6.86 0.42
CA MET A 81 -0.49 5.99 1.49
C MET A 81 -0.41 4.53 1.06
N ASN A 82 0.11 3.68 1.95
CA ASN A 82 0.13 2.22 1.79
C ASN A 82 0.81 1.77 0.50
N PRO A 83 2.08 2.16 0.27
CA PRO A 83 2.79 1.75 -0.93
C PRO A 83 2.98 0.24 -0.96
N CYS A 84 2.78 -0.35 -2.14
CA CYS A 84 3.25 -1.68 -2.50
C CYS A 84 4.11 -1.53 -3.76
N VAL A 85 5.36 -1.92 -3.71
CA VAL A 85 6.31 -1.70 -4.80
C VAL A 85 6.87 -3.03 -5.28
N LEU A 86 6.91 -3.20 -6.61
CA LEU A 86 7.67 -4.23 -7.30
C LEU A 86 8.76 -3.58 -8.14
N TYR A 87 9.87 -4.27 -8.34
CA TYR A 87 10.93 -3.87 -9.26
C TYR A 87 11.05 -4.90 -10.37
N GLU A 88 10.72 -4.50 -11.58
CA GLU A 88 10.66 -5.38 -12.75
C GLU A 88 11.20 -4.64 -13.97
N ASP A 89 12.05 -5.29 -14.75
CA ASP A 89 12.60 -4.76 -16.01
C ASP A 89 13.27 -3.37 -15.86
N GLY A 90 13.89 -3.11 -14.71
CA GLY A 90 14.56 -1.83 -14.43
C GLY A 90 13.62 -0.70 -14.00
N ILE A 91 12.35 -1.01 -13.73
CA ILE A 91 11.31 -0.04 -13.36
C ILE A 91 10.71 -0.40 -12.01
N PHE A 92 10.58 0.58 -11.14
CA PHE A 92 9.77 0.48 -9.93
C PHE A 92 8.31 0.72 -10.28
N LYS A 93 7.45 -0.20 -9.90
CA LYS A 93 6.00 -0.14 -10.06
C LYS A 93 5.38 -0.03 -8.69
N MET A 94 4.65 1.05 -8.43
CA MET A 94 3.99 1.28 -7.15
C MET A 94 2.48 1.25 -7.29
N TRP A 95 1.82 0.43 -6.48
CA TRP A 95 0.41 0.53 -6.16
C TRP A 95 0.28 1.24 -4.82
N TYR A 96 -0.55 2.27 -4.76
CA TYR A 96 -0.76 3.06 -3.55
C TYR A 96 -2.25 3.32 -3.33
N ALA A 97 -2.62 3.55 -2.09
CA ALA A 97 -3.96 3.96 -1.74
C ALA A 97 -4.04 5.48 -1.64
N ALA A 98 -5.21 6.05 -1.94
CA ALA A 98 -5.45 7.48 -1.81
C ALA A 98 -6.84 7.74 -1.21
N GLY A 99 -6.99 8.85 -0.49
CA GLY A 99 -8.25 9.18 0.15
C GLY A 99 -8.19 10.38 1.07
N GLU A 100 -9.17 10.45 1.95
CA GLU A 100 -9.34 11.53 2.93
C GLU A 100 -8.57 11.19 4.21
N THR A 101 -8.11 12.20 4.90
CA THR A 101 -7.43 12.19 6.20
C THR A 101 -7.12 10.81 6.78
N TYR A 102 -5.99 10.21 6.41
CA TYR A 102 -5.52 8.88 6.84
C TYR A 102 -6.35 7.68 6.36
N GLU A 103 -7.45 7.91 5.62
CA GLU A 103 -8.35 6.85 5.18
C GLU A 103 -8.32 6.69 3.66
N PRO A 104 -8.04 5.47 3.15
CA PRO A 104 -8.05 5.20 1.72
C PRO A 104 -9.47 5.04 1.18
N ASN A 105 -9.69 5.48 -0.05
CA ASN A 105 -10.95 5.31 -0.78
C ASN A 105 -10.76 4.55 -2.09
N VAL A 106 -9.58 4.64 -2.68
CA VAL A 106 -9.24 4.07 -4.00
C VAL A 106 -7.81 3.56 -4.01
N LEU A 107 -7.49 2.74 -5.02
CA LEU A 107 -6.11 2.34 -5.34
C LEU A 107 -5.67 2.96 -6.66
N ALA A 108 -4.41 3.33 -6.70
CA ALA A 108 -3.77 4.02 -7.81
C ALA A 108 -2.41 3.40 -8.13
N TYR A 109 -1.80 3.85 -9.22
CA TYR A 109 -0.56 3.31 -9.75
C TYR A 109 0.40 4.41 -10.20
N ALA A 110 1.69 4.20 -9.96
CA ALA A 110 2.78 5.05 -10.44
C ALA A 110 3.99 4.21 -10.82
N GLU A 111 4.85 4.76 -11.70
CA GLU A 111 6.13 4.17 -12.09
C GLU A 111 7.29 5.12 -11.80
N SER A 112 8.48 4.55 -11.57
CA SER A 112 9.71 5.30 -11.35
C SER A 112 10.93 4.52 -11.85
N HIS A 113 11.95 5.22 -12.36
CA HIS A 113 13.22 4.62 -12.71
C HIS A 113 14.24 4.65 -11.56
N ASP A 114 14.06 5.50 -10.58
CA ASP A 114 15.01 5.73 -9.49
C ASP A 114 14.44 5.52 -8.07
N GLY A 115 13.11 5.33 -7.98
CA GLY A 115 12.40 5.17 -6.71
C GLY A 115 12.10 6.47 -5.98
N ILE A 116 12.49 7.62 -6.56
CA ILE A 116 12.32 8.97 -6.02
C ILE A 116 11.34 9.78 -6.85
N HIS A 117 11.54 9.81 -8.16
CA HIS A 117 10.70 10.56 -9.10
C HIS A 117 9.64 9.61 -9.67
N TRP A 118 8.38 9.83 -9.30
CA TRP A 118 7.26 8.96 -9.65
C TRP A 118 6.33 9.60 -10.67
N GLU A 119 6.07 8.87 -11.75
CA GLU A 119 5.06 9.24 -12.73
C GLU A 119 3.73 8.53 -12.44
N LYS A 120 2.74 9.29 -11.97
CA LYS A 120 1.40 8.78 -11.70
C LYS A 120 0.67 8.45 -12.99
N SER A 121 0.10 7.26 -13.09
CA SER A 121 -0.65 6.82 -14.26
C SER A 121 -1.80 7.78 -14.60
N ARG A 122 -2.00 8.00 -15.91
CA ARG A 122 -3.10 8.86 -16.42
C ARG A 122 -4.47 8.22 -16.23
N ILE A 123 -4.53 6.90 -16.11
CA ILE A 123 -5.80 6.15 -15.94
C ILE A 123 -6.21 6.01 -14.48
N ASN A 124 -5.44 6.57 -13.53
CA ASN A 124 -5.79 6.55 -12.13
C ASN A 124 -7.13 7.26 -11.83
N PRO A 125 -7.89 6.76 -10.84
CA PRO A 125 -7.62 5.59 -10.02
C PRO A 125 -7.81 4.27 -10.78
N ILE A 126 -6.91 3.28 -10.57
CA ILE A 126 -6.95 1.99 -11.27
C ILE A 126 -7.91 0.99 -10.65
N PHE A 127 -8.29 1.20 -9.38
CA PHE A 127 -9.21 0.31 -8.67
C PHE A 127 -10.06 1.11 -7.68
N VAL A 128 -11.36 0.99 -7.82
CA VAL A 128 -12.35 1.65 -6.98
C VAL A 128 -13.34 0.61 -6.45
N ARG A 129 -14.08 0.96 -5.40
CA ARG A 129 -15.13 0.10 -4.85
C ARG A 129 -16.19 -0.24 -5.89
N GLU A 130 -16.80 -1.41 -5.74
CA GLU A 130 -17.97 -1.85 -6.48
C GLU A 130 -19.12 -2.04 -5.50
N THR A 131 -20.06 -1.12 -5.50
CA THR A 131 -21.13 -1.04 -4.49
C THR A 131 -22.13 -2.20 -4.52
N SER A 132 -22.10 -3.01 -5.57
CA SER A 132 -22.86 -4.26 -5.64
C SER A 132 -22.28 -5.37 -4.77
N ASN A 133 -21.03 -5.23 -4.29
CA ASN A 133 -20.37 -6.18 -3.43
C ASN A 133 -20.48 -5.73 -1.96
N ASP A 134 -21.14 -6.52 -1.12
CA ASP A 134 -21.35 -6.18 0.30
C ASP A 134 -20.05 -5.93 1.07
N TYR A 135 -18.97 -6.61 0.69
CA TYR A 135 -17.66 -6.50 1.33
C TYR A 135 -16.85 -5.25 0.94
N GLU A 136 -17.33 -4.41 0.03
CA GLU A 136 -16.66 -3.17 -0.38
C GLU A 136 -17.63 -2.01 -0.67
N GLN A 137 -18.84 -2.03 -0.09
CA GLN A 137 -19.85 -0.97 -0.28
C GLN A 137 -19.35 0.40 0.15
N ASN A 138 -18.51 0.47 1.18
CA ASN A 138 -17.99 1.73 1.69
C ASN A 138 -16.78 2.21 0.90
N ARG A 139 -15.70 1.40 0.83
CA ARG A 139 -14.44 1.78 0.16
C ARG A 139 -13.56 0.56 -0.08
N VAL A 140 -12.44 0.79 -0.77
CA VAL A 140 -11.31 -0.15 -0.87
C VAL A 140 -10.07 0.50 -0.28
N GLY A 141 -9.22 -0.30 0.34
CA GLY A 141 -8.02 0.17 1.02
C GLY A 141 -6.74 -0.46 0.49
N GLY A 142 -5.66 -0.23 1.23
CA GLY A 142 -4.30 -0.65 0.88
C GLY A 142 -4.20 -2.08 0.40
N CYS A 143 -3.29 -2.32 -0.52
CA CYS A 143 -3.12 -3.61 -1.17
C CYS A 143 -1.69 -4.12 -1.07
N GLN A 144 -1.55 -5.41 -1.34
CA GLN A 144 -0.30 -6.03 -1.77
C GLN A 144 -0.50 -6.66 -3.14
N VAL A 145 0.46 -6.43 -4.03
CA VAL A 145 0.45 -6.98 -5.39
C VAL A 145 1.64 -7.91 -5.56
N LEU A 146 1.38 -9.06 -6.16
CA LEU A 146 2.38 -10.04 -6.57
C LEU A 146 2.31 -10.21 -8.08
N HIS A 147 3.44 -10.34 -8.74
CA HIS A 147 3.48 -10.81 -10.12
C HIS A 147 3.59 -12.35 -10.12
N VAL A 148 2.62 -13.00 -10.73
CA VAL A 148 2.54 -14.47 -10.79
C VAL A 148 2.71 -14.89 -12.23
N GLU A 149 3.78 -15.66 -12.51
CA GLU A 149 4.10 -16.14 -13.85
C GLU A 149 2.90 -16.90 -14.47
N GLY A 150 2.56 -16.53 -15.69
CA GLY A 150 1.44 -17.12 -16.42
C GLY A 150 0.05 -16.62 -16.00
N LEU A 151 -0.09 -15.83 -14.93
CA LEU A 151 -1.35 -15.26 -14.47
C LEU A 151 -1.42 -13.73 -14.57
N GLY A 152 -0.26 -13.05 -14.50
CA GLY A 152 -0.18 -11.59 -14.39
C GLY A 152 -0.10 -11.12 -12.93
N TYR A 153 -0.81 -10.07 -12.58
CA TYR A 153 -0.72 -9.44 -11.26
C TYR A 153 -1.89 -9.84 -10.37
N LEU A 154 -1.56 -10.46 -9.23
CA LEU A 154 -2.51 -10.81 -8.18
C LEU A 154 -2.43 -9.73 -7.09
N MET A 155 -3.54 -9.06 -6.85
CA MET A 155 -3.69 -8.08 -5.78
C MET A 155 -4.51 -8.67 -4.64
N PHE A 156 -3.98 -8.62 -3.42
CA PHE A 156 -4.75 -8.71 -2.19
C PHE A 156 -5.06 -7.30 -1.72
N TYR A 157 -6.32 -6.99 -1.44
CA TYR A 157 -6.75 -5.66 -1.03
C TYR A 157 -7.73 -5.72 0.14
N ILE A 158 -7.92 -4.58 0.79
CA ILE A 158 -8.89 -4.44 1.87
C ILE A 158 -10.21 -3.96 1.27
N GLY A 159 -11.27 -4.73 1.46
CA GLY A 159 -12.64 -4.31 1.20
C GLY A 159 -13.33 -3.87 2.49
N TYR A 160 -14.04 -2.75 2.46
CA TYR A 160 -14.80 -2.22 3.59
C TYR A 160 -16.28 -2.28 3.27
N GLY A 161 -17.01 -3.15 3.97
CA GLY A 161 -18.46 -3.20 3.89
C GLY A 161 -19.12 -1.96 4.48
N ASP A 162 -18.59 -1.51 5.61
CA ASP A 162 -18.94 -0.25 6.27
C ASP A 162 -17.68 0.41 6.86
N ILE A 163 -17.82 1.47 7.66
CA ILE A 163 -16.70 2.20 8.25
C ILE A 163 -15.91 1.38 9.28
N ASN A 164 -16.51 0.36 9.88
CA ASN A 164 -15.93 -0.42 10.97
C ASN A 164 -15.54 -1.85 10.57
N THR A 165 -16.08 -2.34 9.45
CA THR A 165 -15.92 -3.73 9.04
C THR A 165 -15.07 -3.83 7.79
N ALA A 166 -13.93 -4.48 7.91
CA ALA A 166 -13.01 -4.71 6.79
C ALA A 166 -12.64 -6.19 6.66
N CYS A 167 -12.42 -6.62 5.43
CA CYS A 167 -12.05 -7.97 5.07
C CYS A 167 -10.94 -7.97 4.01
N ILE A 168 -10.28 -9.12 3.81
CA ILE A 168 -9.28 -9.29 2.77
C ILE A 168 -9.91 -9.91 1.54
N CYS A 169 -9.71 -9.26 0.42
CA CYS A 169 -10.19 -9.65 -0.90
C CYS A 169 -9.02 -9.82 -1.88
N ALA A 170 -9.29 -10.41 -3.04
CA ALA A 170 -8.31 -10.51 -4.11
C ALA A 170 -8.89 -10.11 -5.47
N ALA A 171 -8.00 -9.63 -6.36
CA ALA A 171 -8.28 -9.33 -7.75
C ALA A 171 -7.09 -9.69 -8.63
N LEU A 172 -7.35 -10.01 -9.90
CA LEU A 172 -6.34 -10.32 -10.92
C LEU A 172 -6.40 -9.31 -12.06
N SER A 173 -5.21 -8.93 -12.55
CA SER A 173 -5.04 -8.10 -13.74
C SER A 173 -3.93 -8.66 -14.63
N PRO A 174 -4.05 -8.60 -15.96
CA PRO A 174 -2.99 -9.07 -16.86
C PRO A 174 -1.76 -8.16 -16.85
N ASP A 175 -1.93 -6.87 -16.56
CA ASP A 175 -0.88 -5.84 -16.66
C ASP A 175 -0.64 -5.05 -15.36
N GLY A 176 -1.38 -5.37 -14.29
CA GLY A 176 -1.30 -4.67 -13.00
C GLY A 176 -1.90 -3.25 -12.97
N LYS A 177 -2.44 -2.79 -14.09
CA LYS A 177 -2.99 -1.42 -14.25
C LYS A 177 -4.45 -1.42 -14.67
N THR A 178 -4.81 -2.32 -15.57
CA THR A 178 -6.14 -2.37 -16.19
C THR A 178 -6.81 -3.72 -15.98
N GLN A 179 -8.08 -3.81 -16.34
CA GLN A 179 -8.85 -5.07 -16.39
C GLN A 179 -8.79 -5.89 -15.08
N TRP A 180 -8.75 -5.21 -13.94
CA TRP A 180 -8.80 -5.87 -12.64
C TRP A 180 -10.12 -6.66 -12.50
N LYS A 181 -10.01 -7.97 -12.30
CA LYS A 181 -11.15 -8.87 -12.07
C LYS A 181 -11.12 -9.37 -10.63
N ARG A 182 -12.14 -9.04 -9.87
CA ARG A 182 -12.33 -9.51 -8.50
C ARG A 182 -12.48 -11.02 -8.44
N CYS A 183 -11.85 -11.63 -7.44
CA CYS A 183 -11.99 -13.06 -7.22
C CYS A 183 -13.45 -13.41 -6.87
N LYS A 184 -13.99 -14.46 -7.50
CA LYS A 184 -15.37 -14.90 -7.26
C LYS A 184 -15.59 -15.41 -5.81
N LYS A 185 -14.51 -15.73 -5.09
CA LYS A 185 -14.54 -16.22 -3.71
C LYS A 185 -14.37 -15.11 -2.67
N ASN A 186 -14.33 -13.85 -3.12
CA ASN A 186 -14.25 -12.72 -2.16
C ASN A 186 -15.49 -12.68 -1.26
N PRO A 187 -15.32 -12.25 0.00
CA PRO A 187 -14.05 -12.00 0.68
C PRO A 187 -13.30 -13.29 1.02
N LEU A 188 -11.95 -13.26 1.01
CA LEU A 188 -11.11 -14.42 1.29
C LEU A 188 -10.88 -14.63 2.79
N VAL A 189 -10.74 -13.53 3.54
CA VAL A 189 -10.61 -13.54 5.00
C VAL A 189 -11.58 -12.51 5.55
N VAL A 190 -12.41 -12.96 6.47
CA VAL A 190 -13.42 -12.14 7.14
C VAL A 190 -13.16 -12.13 8.64
N PRO A 191 -13.60 -11.09 9.35
CA PRO A 191 -13.61 -11.08 10.80
C PRO A 191 -14.37 -12.29 11.39
N ASP A 192 -13.86 -12.84 12.47
CA ASP A 192 -14.50 -13.97 13.18
C ASP A 192 -15.18 -13.47 14.45
N ILE A 193 -16.51 -13.46 14.45
CA ILE A 193 -17.34 -12.89 15.52
C ILE A 193 -17.01 -13.55 16.86
N GLY A 194 -16.71 -12.72 17.87
CA GLY A 194 -16.35 -13.14 19.21
C GLY A 194 -14.88 -13.54 19.40
N MET A 195 -14.07 -13.40 18.33
CA MET A 195 -12.62 -13.62 18.39
C MET A 195 -11.86 -12.27 18.43
N TRP A 196 -10.53 -12.33 18.50
CA TRP A 196 -9.67 -11.15 18.58
C TRP A 196 -9.75 -10.21 17.36
N ASP A 197 -10.20 -10.72 16.23
CA ASP A 197 -10.34 -10.00 14.94
C ASP A 197 -11.81 -9.73 14.58
N GLU A 198 -12.74 -9.77 15.57
CA GLU A 198 -14.19 -9.71 15.36
C GLU A 198 -14.73 -8.52 14.56
N HIS A 199 -13.95 -7.45 14.42
CA HIS A 199 -14.37 -6.27 13.70
C HIS A 199 -13.75 -6.15 12.32
N SER A 200 -12.46 -6.49 12.17
CA SER A 200 -11.76 -6.18 10.92
C SER A 200 -10.50 -7.00 10.69
N CYS A 201 -10.29 -7.39 9.41
CA CYS A 201 -9.05 -7.97 8.92
C CYS A 201 -8.34 -6.96 8.01
N TYR A 202 -7.11 -6.57 8.39
CA TYR A 202 -6.33 -5.55 7.67
C TYR A 202 -4.97 -6.05 7.21
N LYS A 203 -4.35 -5.28 6.32
CA LYS A 203 -2.93 -5.37 5.94
C LYS A 203 -2.56 -6.76 5.43
N PRO A 204 -3.12 -7.19 4.29
CA PRO A 204 -2.70 -8.45 3.69
C PRO A 204 -1.21 -8.40 3.38
N SER A 205 -0.52 -9.49 3.67
CA SER A 205 0.86 -9.72 3.28
C SER A 205 0.97 -11.14 2.76
N ALA A 206 1.50 -11.30 1.56
CA ALA A 206 1.67 -12.58 0.87
C ALA A 206 3.05 -12.67 0.22
N LEU A 207 3.59 -13.88 0.15
CA LEU A 207 4.90 -14.20 -0.43
C LEU A 207 4.74 -15.26 -1.50
#